data_c8bbd00a660525ffa9fe29b18ac62ca3
#
_entry.id   c8bbd00a660525ffa9fe29b18ac62ca3
#
_cell.length_a   1.000
_cell.length_b   1.000
_cell.length_c   1.000
_cell.angle_alpha   90.00
_cell.angle_beta   90.00
_cell.angle_gamma   90.00
#
_symmetry.space_group_name_H-M   'P 1'
#
loop_
_entity.id
_entity.type
_entity.pdbx_description
1 polymer ?
#
loop_
_entity_poly.entity_id
_entity_poly.type
_entity_poly.pdbx_seq_one_letter_code
_entity_poly.pdbx_strand_id
1 'polypeptide(L)'
;MNADELALCETFPATLQHEAETLILRQPYRSRLSVLQGETVVSDGQTIRLIRRQYAAFHAKGDEVRQLMAHCLNTRHHDGHVRERHFKPLLAAGQPAFVLPFAAQLLGEYVLPIQFNVAVFFQHNAAALARFFADNPLYWQKQKNRIRSYWHCYHSSRYPDWQSYPVRLLAEEIDKEIARIVFRRPPTTNVV
;
A
#
# COMPACT_ATOMS: atom_id res chain seq x y z
N MET A 1 19.08 13.96 9.24
CA MET A 1 18.15 12.80 9.31
C MET A 1 18.94 11.55 9.62
N ASN A 2 18.40 10.66 10.46
CA ASN A 2 18.97 9.32 10.69
C ASN A 2 18.47 8.32 9.62
N ALA A 3 18.95 7.06 9.67
CA ALA A 3 18.61 6.04 8.67
C ALA A 3 17.11 5.70 8.61
N ASP A 4 16.42 5.68 9.75
CA ASP A 4 14.98 5.41 9.81
C ASP A 4 14.15 6.58 9.27
N GLU A 5 14.56 7.83 9.55
CA GLU A 5 13.95 9.03 8.98
C GLU A 5 14.09 9.05 7.45
N LEU A 6 15.29 8.71 6.94
CA LEU A 6 15.54 8.62 5.51
C LEU A 6 14.67 7.53 4.86
N ALA A 7 14.61 6.35 5.46
CA ALA A 7 13.79 5.24 4.97
C ALA A 7 12.30 5.59 4.89
N LEU A 8 11.80 6.42 5.81
CA LEU A 8 10.43 6.93 5.78
C LEU A 8 10.21 7.93 4.63
N CYS A 9 11.19 8.80 4.36
CA CYS A 9 11.11 9.71 3.21
C CYS A 9 11.11 8.94 1.88
N GLU A 10 11.95 7.92 1.74
CA GLU A 10 12.05 7.07 0.54
C GLU A 10 10.76 6.30 0.21
N THR A 11 9.75 6.28 1.10
CA THR A 11 8.44 5.70 0.81
C THR A 11 7.56 6.58 -0.07
N PHE A 12 7.97 7.81 -0.33
CA PHE A 12 7.26 8.76 -1.15
C PHE A 12 8.05 9.13 -2.41
N PRO A 13 7.39 9.53 -3.51
CA PRO A 13 8.06 9.93 -4.73
C PRO A 13 8.92 11.19 -4.52
N ALA A 14 9.92 11.39 -5.38
CA ALA A 14 10.86 12.51 -5.31
C ALA A 14 10.18 13.89 -5.26
N THR A 15 9.03 14.02 -5.93
CA THR A 15 8.22 15.25 -5.94
C THR A 15 7.63 15.61 -4.57
N LEU A 16 7.57 14.66 -3.64
CA LEU A 16 7.04 14.82 -2.27
C LEU A 16 8.13 14.75 -1.20
N GLN A 17 9.42 14.74 -1.56
CA GLN A 17 10.51 14.61 -0.58
C GLN A 17 10.50 15.76 0.44
N HIS A 18 10.30 16.99 0.01
CA HIS A 18 10.23 18.13 0.92
C HIS A 18 9.07 18.01 1.93
N GLU A 19 7.90 17.55 1.46
CA GLU A 19 6.74 17.35 2.32
C GLU A 19 6.96 16.17 3.29
N ALA A 20 7.62 15.09 2.81
CA ALA A 20 7.99 13.95 3.63
C ALA A 20 8.96 14.35 4.74
N GLU A 21 10.03 15.05 4.41
CA GLU A 21 11.00 15.60 5.39
C GLU A 21 10.31 16.50 6.42
N THR A 22 9.48 17.44 5.95
CA THR A 22 8.72 18.33 6.82
C THR A 22 7.81 17.54 7.77
N LEU A 23 7.09 16.53 7.26
CA LEU A 23 6.23 15.68 8.06
C LEU A 23 7.03 14.95 9.14
N ILE A 24 8.13 14.29 8.74
CA ILE A 24 8.91 13.43 9.63
C ILE A 24 9.67 14.27 10.68
N LEU A 25 10.29 15.37 10.28
CA LEU A 25 11.08 16.21 11.18
C LEU A 25 10.23 16.95 12.24
N ARG A 26 8.93 17.12 11.98
CA ARG A 26 7.99 17.74 12.94
C ARG A 26 7.39 16.77 13.94
N GLN A 27 7.68 15.45 13.86
CA GLN A 27 7.12 14.52 14.83
C GLN A 27 7.80 14.68 16.21
N PRO A 28 7.01 14.68 17.30
CA PRO A 28 7.54 14.90 18.65
C PRO A 28 8.44 13.76 19.14
N TYR A 29 8.28 12.55 18.57
CA TYR A 29 9.00 11.34 18.99
C TYR A 29 10.01 10.84 17.94
N ARG A 30 10.55 11.74 17.09
CA ARG A 30 11.46 11.33 16.02
C ARG A 30 12.71 10.57 16.48
N SER A 31 13.19 10.82 17.70
CA SER A 31 14.32 10.05 18.29
C SER A 31 13.96 8.60 18.62
N ARG A 32 12.69 8.22 18.59
CA ARG A 32 12.19 6.86 18.83
C ARG A 32 11.66 6.20 17.57
N LEU A 33 11.82 6.82 16.40
CA LEU A 33 11.44 6.21 15.14
C LEU A 33 12.26 4.92 14.95
N SER A 34 11.56 3.85 14.63
CA SER A 34 12.15 2.58 14.23
C SER A 34 11.30 1.99 13.11
N VAL A 35 11.93 1.58 12.03
CA VAL A 35 11.24 1.05 10.86
C VAL A 35 11.86 -0.28 10.43
N LEU A 36 10.99 -1.21 10.05
CA LEU A 36 11.39 -2.40 9.31
C LEU A 36 11.27 -2.10 7.83
N GLN A 37 12.38 -2.19 7.13
CA GLN A 37 12.42 -2.00 5.69
C GLN A 37 11.56 -3.05 4.98
N GLY A 38 10.93 -2.63 3.90
CA GLY A 38 10.06 -3.45 3.08
C GLY A 38 10.64 -3.69 1.70
N GLU A 39 9.85 -3.42 0.69
CA GLU A 39 10.14 -3.78 -0.69
C GLU A 39 10.21 -2.53 -1.58
N THR A 40 11.07 -2.61 -2.58
CA THR A 40 11.14 -1.59 -3.63
C THR A 40 10.06 -1.85 -4.66
N VAL A 41 9.33 -0.79 -5.02
CA VAL A 41 8.27 -0.81 -6.03
C VAL A 41 8.36 0.41 -6.93
N VAL A 42 7.76 0.33 -8.12
CA VAL A 42 7.55 1.45 -9.03
C VAL A 42 6.18 2.06 -8.76
N SER A 43 6.11 3.35 -8.53
CA SER A 43 4.87 4.10 -8.37
C SER A 43 4.96 5.38 -9.21
N ASP A 44 4.03 5.53 -10.16
CA ASP A 44 4.01 6.66 -11.10
C ASP A 44 5.36 6.90 -11.81
N GLY A 45 5.96 5.81 -12.30
CA GLY A 45 7.25 5.83 -12.99
C GLY A 45 8.48 6.05 -12.09
N GLN A 46 8.31 6.20 -10.78
CA GLN A 46 9.39 6.39 -9.83
C GLN A 46 9.60 5.16 -8.95
N THR A 47 10.85 4.85 -8.65
CA THR A 47 11.20 3.79 -7.71
C THR A 47 11.12 4.34 -6.29
N ILE A 48 10.29 3.70 -5.45
CA ILE A 48 10.17 4.02 -4.02
C ILE A 48 10.43 2.77 -3.19
N ARG A 49 10.83 2.96 -1.92
CA ARG A 49 11.06 1.87 -0.97
C ARG A 49 9.97 1.89 0.09
N LEU A 50 9.05 0.92 0.05
CA LEU A 50 8.04 0.76 1.08
C LEU A 50 8.66 0.27 2.38
N ILE A 51 8.24 0.82 3.51
CA ILE A 51 8.51 0.23 4.82
C ILE A 51 7.52 -0.90 5.11
N ARG A 52 8.00 -1.94 5.78
CA ARG A 52 7.15 -3.07 6.19
C ARG A 52 6.35 -2.74 7.45
N ARG A 53 7.02 -2.16 8.45
CA ARG A 53 6.42 -1.76 9.74
C ARG A 53 7.14 -0.54 10.30
N GLN A 54 6.40 0.22 11.07
CA GLN A 54 6.90 1.32 11.88
C GLN A 54 6.19 1.32 13.26
N TYR A 55 6.77 1.98 14.24
CA TYR A 55 6.38 1.87 15.65
C TYR A 55 5.97 3.22 16.27
N ALA A 56 5.86 4.28 15.50
CA ALA A 56 5.43 5.59 15.94
C ALA A 56 4.20 6.06 15.14
N ALA A 57 3.28 6.76 15.78
CA ALA A 57 2.17 7.39 15.06
C ALA A 57 2.59 8.73 14.47
N PHE A 58 2.22 8.98 13.21
CA PHE A 58 2.47 10.23 12.49
C PHE A 58 1.23 11.12 12.52
N HIS A 59 1.46 12.40 12.73
CA HIS A 59 0.41 13.43 12.77
C HIS A 59 0.77 14.60 11.87
N ALA A 60 -0.22 15.11 11.12
CA ALA A 60 -0.10 16.34 10.35
C ALA A 60 -1.35 17.18 10.56
N LYS A 61 -1.18 18.50 10.50
CA LYS A 61 -2.27 19.49 10.58
C LYS A 61 -2.11 20.52 9.47
N GLY A 62 -3.24 21.01 8.99
CA GLY A 62 -3.33 22.14 8.05
C GLY A 62 -3.13 21.81 6.58
N ASP A 63 -2.16 20.99 6.23
CA ASP A 63 -1.84 20.60 4.85
C ASP A 63 -2.43 19.24 4.51
N GLU A 64 -3.27 19.19 3.48
CA GLU A 64 -4.01 17.97 3.09
C GLU A 64 -3.06 16.86 2.59
N VAL A 65 -2.04 17.22 1.80
CA VAL A 65 -1.06 16.26 1.28
C VAL A 65 -0.31 15.61 2.43
N ARG A 66 0.20 16.40 3.39
CA ARG A 66 0.89 15.86 4.57
C ARG A 66 -0.04 15.05 5.47
N GLN A 67 -1.34 15.40 5.55
CA GLN A 67 -2.32 14.56 6.26
C GLN A 67 -2.48 13.20 5.59
N LEU A 68 -2.63 13.15 4.26
CA LEU A 68 -2.68 11.89 3.50
C LEU A 68 -1.38 11.08 3.68
N MET A 69 -0.22 11.72 3.62
CA MET A 69 1.08 11.08 3.85
C MET A 69 1.18 10.50 5.27
N ALA A 70 0.73 11.22 6.30
CA ALA A 70 0.67 10.72 7.67
C ALA A 70 -0.26 9.51 7.78
N HIS A 71 -1.42 9.53 7.12
CA HIS A 71 -2.31 8.37 7.04
C HIS A 71 -1.60 7.19 6.34
N CYS A 72 -0.93 7.40 5.22
CA CYS A 72 -0.15 6.37 4.53
C CYS A 72 0.89 5.71 5.46
N LEU A 73 1.72 6.50 6.14
CA LEU A 73 2.70 5.98 7.10
C LEU A 73 2.04 5.19 8.24
N ASN A 74 0.92 5.68 8.77
CA ASN A 74 0.18 5.00 9.84
C ASN A 74 -0.47 3.69 9.38
N THR A 75 -0.71 3.49 8.08
CA THR A 75 -1.09 2.16 7.56
C THR A 75 0.03 1.13 7.71
N ARG A 76 1.25 1.56 8.06
CA ARG A 76 2.41 0.68 8.33
C ARG A 76 2.67 0.49 9.82
N HIS A 77 1.86 1.07 10.69
CA HIS A 77 2.00 0.93 12.15
C HIS A 77 1.95 -0.55 12.59
N HIS A 78 2.71 -0.92 13.62
CA HIS A 78 2.74 -2.30 14.13
C HIS A 78 1.37 -2.75 14.66
N ASP A 79 0.60 -1.83 15.25
CA ASP A 79 -0.76 -2.08 15.74
C ASP A 79 -1.78 -2.11 14.57
N GLY A 80 -2.53 -3.21 14.46
CA GLY A 80 -3.56 -3.42 13.43
C GLY A 80 -4.72 -2.43 13.50
N HIS A 81 -5.12 -2.02 14.70
CA HIS A 81 -6.20 -1.04 14.88
C HIS A 81 -5.80 0.35 14.40
N VAL A 82 -4.53 0.73 14.60
CA VAL A 82 -3.99 1.99 14.06
C VAL A 82 -3.99 1.93 12.53
N ARG A 83 -3.51 0.81 11.93
CA ARG A 83 -3.54 0.63 10.47
C ARG A 83 -4.94 0.78 9.90
N GLU A 84 -5.92 0.08 10.46
CA GLU A 84 -7.32 0.13 10.01
C GLU A 84 -7.88 1.55 10.11
N ARG A 85 -7.72 2.21 11.25
CA ARG A 85 -8.20 3.57 11.49
C ARG A 85 -7.66 4.56 10.45
N HIS A 86 -6.37 4.47 10.16
CA HIS A 86 -5.71 5.40 9.25
C HIS A 86 -5.88 5.02 7.77
N PHE A 87 -6.35 3.82 7.47
CA PHE A 87 -6.71 3.47 6.10
C PHE A 87 -8.09 4.00 5.69
N LYS A 88 -9.03 4.14 6.63
CA LYS A 88 -10.39 4.62 6.35
C LYS A 88 -10.44 5.99 5.63
N PRO A 89 -9.66 7.01 6.02
CA PRO A 89 -9.63 8.27 5.28
C PRO A 89 -9.09 8.16 3.84
N LEU A 90 -8.37 7.10 3.52
CA LEU A 90 -7.80 6.86 2.19
C LEU A 90 -8.75 6.10 1.23
N LEU A 91 -9.98 5.76 1.66
CA LEU A 91 -10.89 4.94 0.86
C LEU A 91 -11.60 5.70 -0.27
N ALA A 92 -11.54 7.02 -0.29
CA ALA A 92 -12.21 7.85 -1.29
C ALA A 92 -11.75 7.54 -2.73
N ALA A 93 -12.56 7.90 -3.72
CA ALA A 93 -12.18 7.82 -5.13
C ALA A 93 -11.12 8.87 -5.48
N GLY A 94 -10.33 8.58 -6.52
CA GLY A 94 -9.38 9.54 -7.08
C GLY A 94 -8.17 9.83 -6.17
N GLN A 95 -7.75 8.86 -5.37
CA GLN A 95 -6.58 9.02 -4.52
C GLN A 95 -5.31 9.34 -5.32
N PRO A 96 -4.43 10.21 -4.80
CA PRO A 96 -3.12 10.45 -5.41
C PRO A 96 -2.31 9.16 -5.56
N ALA A 97 -1.50 9.08 -6.61
CA ALA A 97 -0.74 7.87 -6.96
C ALA A 97 0.14 7.34 -5.80
N PHE A 98 0.67 8.23 -4.97
CA PHE A 98 1.50 7.84 -3.82
C PHE A 98 0.75 7.04 -2.73
N VAL A 99 -0.59 7.06 -2.72
CA VAL A 99 -1.42 6.26 -1.79
C VAL A 99 -1.49 4.79 -2.20
N LEU A 100 -1.43 4.51 -3.51
CA LEU A 100 -1.63 3.16 -4.06
C LEU A 100 -0.69 2.10 -3.48
N PRO A 101 0.63 2.34 -3.33
CA PRO A 101 1.55 1.37 -2.74
C PRO A 101 1.18 0.95 -1.32
N PHE A 102 0.69 1.89 -0.52
CA PHE A 102 0.26 1.64 0.87
C PHE A 102 -1.04 0.82 0.92
N ALA A 103 -2.01 1.14 0.06
CA ALA A 103 -3.23 0.35 -0.08
C ALA A 103 -2.93 -1.08 -0.58
N ALA A 104 -2.09 -1.20 -1.61
CA ALA A 104 -1.65 -2.47 -2.17
C ALA A 104 -0.99 -3.38 -1.12
N GLN A 105 -0.16 -2.80 -0.25
CA GLN A 105 0.53 -3.54 0.80
C GLN A 105 -0.42 -4.12 1.86
N LEU A 106 -1.56 -3.45 2.11
CA LEU A 106 -2.57 -3.91 3.07
C LEU A 106 -3.33 -5.17 2.61
N LEU A 107 -3.31 -5.50 1.33
CA LEU A 107 -3.85 -6.76 0.83
C LEU A 107 -3.13 -7.97 1.45
N GLY A 108 -1.83 -7.86 1.65
CA GLY A 108 -1.00 -8.89 2.28
C GLY A 108 -0.99 -8.83 3.81
N GLU A 109 -2.06 -8.38 4.46
CA GLU A 109 -2.25 -8.42 5.91
C GLU A 109 -3.06 -9.64 6.33
N TYR A 110 -2.96 -10.03 7.62
CA TYR A 110 -3.77 -11.12 8.19
C TYR A 110 -5.05 -10.62 8.87
N VAL A 111 -5.27 -9.30 8.94
CA VAL A 111 -6.40 -8.66 9.61
C VAL A 111 -7.54 -8.47 8.60
N LEU A 112 -8.57 -9.31 8.65
CA LEU A 112 -9.71 -9.29 7.71
C LEU A 112 -10.39 -7.92 7.55
N PRO A 113 -10.69 -7.14 8.61
CA PRO A 113 -11.27 -5.81 8.44
C PRO A 113 -10.43 -4.88 7.57
N ILE A 114 -9.09 -4.98 7.64
CA ILE A 114 -8.19 -4.20 6.78
C ILE A 114 -8.33 -4.67 5.33
N GLN A 115 -8.33 -5.98 5.08
CA GLN A 115 -8.46 -6.54 3.75
C GLN A 115 -9.82 -6.19 3.12
N PHE A 116 -10.91 -6.14 3.89
CA PHE A 116 -12.21 -5.69 3.41
C PHE A 116 -12.21 -4.19 3.06
N ASN A 117 -11.52 -3.36 3.82
CA ASN A 117 -11.32 -1.96 3.45
C ASN A 117 -10.53 -1.83 2.13
N VAL A 118 -9.58 -2.74 1.83
CA VAL A 118 -8.91 -2.76 0.52
C VAL A 118 -9.89 -3.10 -0.60
N ALA A 119 -10.90 -3.97 -0.36
CA ALA A 119 -11.95 -4.22 -1.35
C ALA A 119 -12.77 -2.95 -1.65
N VAL A 120 -13.11 -2.17 -0.62
CA VAL A 120 -13.78 -0.86 -0.80
C VAL A 120 -12.88 0.11 -1.57
N PHE A 121 -11.60 0.19 -1.20
CA PHE A 121 -10.62 1.01 -1.93
C PHE A 121 -10.54 0.62 -3.41
N PHE A 122 -10.50 -0.68 -3.71
CA PHE A 122 -10.46 -1.20 -5.07
C PHE A 122 -11.70 -0.80 -5.87
N GLN A 123 -12.90 -0.85 -5.28
CA GLN A 123 -14.12 -0.42 -5.98
C GLN A 123 -14.04 1.02 -6.51
N HIS A 124 -13.36 1.90 -5.78
CA HIS A 124 -13.20 3.32 -6.15
C HIS A 124 -11.96 3.61 -7.00
N ASN A 125 -10.92 2.76 -6.94
CA ASN A 125 -9.62 3.01 -7.54
C ASN A 125 -9.11 1.82 -8.37
N ALA A 126 -10.01 1.00 -8.94
CA ALA A 126 -9.69 -0.28 -9.58
C ALA A 126 -8.59 -0.16 -10.65
N ALA A 127 -8.76 0.74 -11.61
CA ALA A 127 -7.81 0.90 -12.72
C ALA A 127 -6.44 1.39 -12.23
N ALA A 128 -6.39 2.30 -11.25
CA ALA A 128 -5.13 2.82 -10.70
C ALA A 128 -4.38 1.73 -9.92
N LEU A 129 -5.09 0.98 -9.04
CA LEU A 129 -4.49 -0.10 -8.26
C LEU A 129 -4.03 -1.26 -9.15
N ALA A 130 -4.82 -1.64 -10.16
CA ALA A 130 -4.45 -2.68 -11.11
C ALA A 130 -3.22 -2.28 -11.95
N ARG A 131 -3.13 -1.00 -12.37
CA ARG A 131 -1.95 -0.48 -13.06
C ARG A 131 -0.71 -0.56 -12.16
N PHE A 132 -0.82 -0.15 -10.90
CA PHE A 132 0.27 -0.28 -9.94
C PHE A 132 0.77 -1.74 -9.85
N PHE A 133 -0.12 -2.73 -9.78
CA PHE A 133 0.28 -4.14 -9.76
C PHE A 133 0.84 -4.62 -11.10
N ALA A 134 0.31 -4.14 -12.23
CA ALA A 134 0.84 -4.46 -13.56
C ALA A 134 2.28 -3.96 -13.74
N ASP A 135 2.60 -2.80 -13.17
CA ASP A 135 3.95 -2.23 -13.17
C ASP A 135 4.89 -2.91 -12.13
N ASN A 136 4.32 -3.71 -11.20
CA ASN A 136 5.04 -4.40 -10.12
C ASN A 136 4.68 -5.90 -10.03
N PRO A 137 4.89 -6.72 -11.08
CA PRO A 137 4.36 -8.10 -11.12
C PRO A 137 4.95 -9.02 -10.05
N LEU A 138 6.24 -8.88 -9.72
CA LEU A 138 6.87 -9.66 -8.65
C LEU A 138 6.31 -9.28 -7.27
N TYR A 139 6.05 -8.00 -7.04
CA TYR A 139 5.41 -7.54 -5.82
C TYR A 139 3.99 -8.09 -5.71
N TRP A 140 3.20 -8.05 -6.81
CA TRP A 140 1.86 -8.62 -6.84
C TRP A 140 1.87 -10.12 -6.52
N GLN A 141 2.80 -10.87 -7.11
CA GLN A 141 2.93 -12.30 -6.80
C GLN A 141 3.22 -12.55 -5.31
N LYS A 142 4.06 -11.71 -4.68
CA LYS A 142 4.31 -11.79 -3.24
C LYS A 142 3.06 -11.49 -2.41
N GLN A 143 2.23 -10.52 -2.81
CA GLN A 143 0.96 -10.25 -2.12
C GLN A 143 0.01 -11.46 -2.23
N LYS A 144 -0.13 -12.08 -3.40
CA LYS A 144 -0.91 -13.31 -3.57
C LYS A 144 -0.42 -14.46 -2.69
N ASN A 145 0.88 -14.64 -2.59
CA ASN A 145 1.48 -15.66 -1.71
C ASN A 145 1.18 -15.38 -0.23
N ARG A 146 1.21 -14.11 0.21
CA ARG A 146 0.83 -13.72 1.58
C ARG A 146 -0.65 -13.99 1.84
N ILE A 147 -1.55 -13.63 0.92
CA ILE A 147 -2.99 -13.92 1.04
C ILE A 147 -3.20 -15.41 1.27
N ARG A 148 -2.56 -16.26 0.48
CA ARG A 148 -2.68 -17.73 0.61
C ARG A 148 -2.11 -18.24 1.94
N SER A 149 -0.93 -17.76 2.33
CA SER A 149 -0.29 -18.14 3.60
C SER A 149 -1.14 -17.73 4.80
N TYR A 150 -1.66 -16.51 4.82
CA TYR A 150 -2.49 -16.03 5.92
C TYR A 150 -3.88 -16.69 5.96
N TRP A 151 -4.47 -17.01 4.81
CA TRP A 151 -5.64 -17.87 4.78
C TRP A 151 -5.36 -19.20 5.49
N HIS A 152 -4.28 -19.88 5.13
CA HIS A 152 -3.92 -21.16 5.74
C HIS A 152 -3.70 -21.05 7.25
N CYS A 153 -2.97 -20.03 7.70
CA CYS A 153 -2.59 -19.87 9.10
C CYS A 153 -3.70 -19.33 10.00
N TYR A 154 -4.58 -18.45 9.49
CA TYR A 154 -5.49 -17.67 10.35
C TYR A 154 -6.96 -17.76 9.95
N HIS A 155 -7.28 -18.15 8.72
CA HIS A 155 -8.64 -18.00 8.19
C HIS A 155 -9.26 -19.30 7.66
N SER A 156 -8.50 -20.38 7.55
CA SER A 156 -8.99 -21.67 7.03
C SER A 156 -10.10 -22.30 7.89
N SER A 157 -10.12 -22.05 9.20
CA SER A 157 -11.23 -22.50 10.07
C SER A 157 -12.53 -21.76 9.78
N ARG A 158 -12.47 -20.47 9.47
CA ARG A 158 -13.64 -19.63 9.16
C ARG A 158 -14.09 -19.76 7.70
N TYR A 159 -13.15 -19.98 6.80
CA TYR A 159 -13.33 -20.17 5.36
C TYR A 159 -12.64 -21.46 4.94
N PRO A 160 -13.25 -22.65 5.19
CA PRO A 160 -12.61 -23.95 4.91
C PRO A 160 -12.28 -24.15 3.45
N ASP A 161 -13.11 -23.62 2.57
CA ASP A 161 -12.87 -23.66 1.13
C ASP A 161 -12.11 -22.41 0.67
N TRP A 162 -10.89 -22.62 0.17
CA TRP A 162 -10.06 -21.54 -0.43
C TRP A 162 -10.79 -20.81 -1.56
N GLN A 163 -11.63 -21.51 -2.33
CA GLN A 163 -12.33 -20.93 -3.47
C GLN A 163 -13.34 -19.86 -3.04
N SER A 164 -13.88 -19.98 -1.84
CA SER A 164 -14.85 -19.03 -1.25
C SER A 164 -14.21 -17.92 -0.40
N TYR A 165 -12.88 -17.91 -0.24
CA TYR A 165 -12.21 -16.92 0.59
C TYR A 165 -12.30 -15.50 -0.03
N PRO A 166 -12.93 -14.51 0.67
CA PRO A 166 -13.24 -13.22 0.06
C PRO A 166 -12.01 -12.47 -0.48
N VAL A 167 -10.87 -12.58 0.20
CA VAL A 167 -9.65 -11.88 -0.22
C VAL A 167 -9.01 -12.53 -1.45
N ARG A 168 -9.18 -13.85 -1.63
CA ARG A 168 -8.82 -14.52 -2.86
C ARG A 168 -9.69 -14.03 -4.04
N LEU A 169 -11.00 -13.93 -3.83
CA LEU A 169 -11.92 -13.42 -4.86
C LEU A 169 -11.55 -11.97 -5.26
N LEU A 170 -11.21 -11.13 -4.29
CA LEU A 170 -10.69 -9.80 -4.57
C LEU A 170 -9.40 -9.84 -5.41
N ALA A 171 -8.47 -10.73 -5.09
CA ALA A 171 -7.24 -10.88 -5.87
C ALA A 171 -7.52 -11.30 -7.32
N GLU A 172 -8.52 -12.14 -7.56
CA GLU A 172 -8.96 -12.51 -8.91
C GLU A 172 -9.59 -11.34 -9.68
N GLU A 173 -10.39 -10.50 -9.01
CA GLU A 173 -10.92 -9.29 -9.64
C GLU A 173 -9.79 -8.31 -10.03
N ILE A 174 -8.77 -8.20 -9.18
CA ILE A 174 -7.57 -7.41 -9.51
C ILE A 174 -6.84 -8.02 -10.71
N ASP A 175 -6.64 -9.34 -10.75
CA ASP A 175 -6.01 -10.03 -11.89
C ASP A 175 -6.79 -9.79 -13.21
N LYS A 176 -8.13 -9.82 -13.17
CA LYS A 176 -8.98 -9.49 -14.33
C LYS A 176 -8.80 -8.06 -14.79
N GLU A 177 -8.70 -7.11 -13.86
CA GLU A 177 -8.50 -5.71 -14.21
C GLU A 177 -7.09 -5.45 -14.75
N ILE A 178 -6.06 -6.10 -14.21
CA ILE A 178 -4.70 -6.11 -14.77
C ILE A 178 -4.72 -6.59 -16.22
N ALA A 179 -5.38 -7.72 -16.49
CA ALA A 179 -5.49 -8.27 -17.82
C ALA A 179 -6.14 -7.27 -18.79
N ARG A 180 -7.23 -6.59 -18.39
CA ARG A 180 -7.89 -5.56 -19.21
C ARG A 180 -6.95 -4.40 -19.56
N ILE A 181 -6.12 -3.96 -18.60
CA ILE A 181 -5.18 -2.86 -18.81
C ILE A 181 -4.05 -3.27 -19.75
N VAL A 182 -3.49 -4.47 -19.55
CA VAL A 182 -2.39 -5.00 -20.37
C VAL A 182 -2.85 -5.23 -21.82
N PHE A 183 -4.04 -5.80 -22.02
CA PHE A 183 -4.61 -6.02 -23.37
C PHE A 183 -4.91 -4.71 -24.14
N ARG A 184 -5.18 -3.62 -23.43
CA ARG A 184 -5.46 -2.30 -24.03
C ARG A 184 -4.22 -1.48 -24.31
N ARG A 185 -3.02 -1.91 -23.86
CA ARG A 185 -1.75 -1.24 -24.24
C ARG A 185 -1.48 -1.51 -25.72
N PRO A 186 -1.37 -0.49 -26.58
CA PRO A 186 -0.89 -0.69 -27.97
C PRO A 186 0.50 -1.34 -27.91
N PRO A 187 0.86 -2.19 -28.88
CA PRO A 187 2.20 -2.76 -28.94
C PRO A 187 3.21 -1.62 -28.91
N THR A 188 4.17 -1.68 -28.01
CA THR A 188 5.30 -0.75 -27.97
C THR A 188 6.04 -0.92 -29.30
N THR A 189 5.92 0.06 -30.18
CA THR A 189 6.75 0.15 -31.40
C THR A 189 8.17 0.29 -30.92
N ASN A 190 8.94 -0.80 -30.95
CA ASN A 190 10.40 -0.72 -30.85
C ASN A 190 10.87 0.08 -32.03
N VAL A 191 11.17 1.36 -31.85
CA VAL A 191 11.96 2.15 -32.77
C VAL A 191 13.38 1.63 -32.60
N VAL A 192 13.82 0.88 -33.58
CA VAL A 192 15.21 0.43 -33.78
C VAL A 192 16.06 1.64 -34.20
#